data_3053690bb219b7d31a296460c2523745
#
_entry.id   3053690bb219b7d31a296460c2523745
#
_cell.length_a   1.000
_cell.length_b   1.000
_cell.length_c   1.000
_cell.angle_alpha   90.00
_cell.angle_beta   90.00
_cell.angle_gamma   90.00
#
_symmetry.space_group_name_H-M   'P 1'
#
loop_
_entity.id
_entity.type
_entity.pdbx_description
1 polymer ?
#
loop_
_entity_poly.entity_id
_entity_poly.type
_entity_poly.pdbx_seq_one_letter_code
_entity_poly.pdbx_strand_id
1 'polypeptide(L)'
;MKKVADMIAEANEVIEVISAEDAITMRDRDDVTFLDIRDIRELWRDGKIPGAQHAPRGMLEFWVDPHSPYYKDRMFPEGNKFVFYXAGGGRSALAAKALQDMGVPNVAHIGTGFKGWKEAEGDIEEVVKK
;
A
#
# COMPACT_ATOMS: atom_id res chain seq x y z
N MET A 1 -13.31 -13.88 -19.87
CA MET A 1 -13.09 -13.00 -18.72
C MET A 1 -11.61 -12.96 -18.38
N LYS A 2 -11.12 -11.77 -18.12
CA LYS A 2 -9.73 -11.59 -17.77
C LYS A 2 -9.48 -12.09 -16.34
N LYS A 3 -8.42 -12.83 -16.15
CA LYS A 3 -8.11 -13.40 -14.84
C LYS A 3 -7.43 -12.37 -13.93
N VAL A 4 -7.71 -12.44 -12.63
CA VAL A 4 -7.06 -11.52 -11.70
C VAL A 4 -5.55 -11.73 -11.71
N ALA A 5 -5.08 -12.95 -11.90
CA ALA A 5 -3.64 -13.19 -11.97
C ALA A 5 -3.01 -12.43 -13.12
N ASP A 6 -3.70 -12.30 -14.23
CA ASP A 6 -3.19 -11.53 -15.37
C ASP A 6 -3.18 -10.03 -15.07
N MET A 7 -4.20 -9.55 -14.37
CA MET A 7 -4.23 -8.15 -13.97
C MET A 7 -3.07 -7.82 -13.04
N ILE A 8 -2.78 -8.71 -12.10
CA ILE A 8 -1.67 -8.50 -11.17
C ILE A 8 -0.34 -8.52 -11.92
N ALA A 9 -0.17 -9.47 -12.84
CA ALA A 9 1.07 -9.54 -13.61
C ALA A 9 1.27 -8.27 -14.44
N GLU A 10 0.20 -7.78 -15.07
CA GLU A 10 0.29 -6.55 -15.85
C GLU A 10 0.65 -5.35 -14.98
N ALA A 11 0.04 -5.27 -13.79
CA ALA A 11 0.36 -4.20 -12.87
C ALA A 11 1.83 -4.22 -12.49
N ASN A 12 2.35 -5.41 -12.17
CA ASN A 12 3.74 -5.52 -11.76
C ASN A 12 4.73 -5.20 -12.88
N GLU A 13 4.27 -5.22 -14.12
CA GLU A 13 5.15 -4.82 -15.23
C GLU A 13 5.35 -3.32 -15.29
N VAL A 14 4.42 -2.53 -14.76
CA VAL A 14 4.46 -1.07 -14.95
C VAL A 14 4.65 -0.29 -13.67
N ILE A 15 4.53 -0.93 -12.51
CA ILE A 15 4.74 -0.24 -11.23
C ILE A 15 6.04 -0.70 -10.61
N GLU A 16 6.57 0.11 -9.71
CA GLU A 16 7.77 -0.26 -8.98
C GLU A 16 7.41 -1.31 -7.93
N VAL A 17 8.15 -2.42 -7.93
CA VAL A 17 7.96 -3.50 -6.96
C VAL A 17 9.15 -3.51 -6.02
N ILE A 18 8.89 -3.43 -4.73
CA ILE A 18 9.93 -3.34 -3.70
C ILE A 18 9.95 -4.65 -2.92
N SER A 19 11.13 -5.16 -2.64
CA SER A 19 11.26 -6.32 -1.76
C SER A 19 10.93 -5.93 -0.33
N ALA A 20 10.56 -6.94 0.47
CA ALA A 20 10.31 -6.67 1.89
C ALA A 20 11.57 -6.14 2.57
N GLU A 21 12.73 -6.68 2.21
CA GLU A 21 14.00 -6.23 2.79
C GLU A 21 14.25 -4.75 2.49
N ASP A 22 14.04 -4.34 1.25
CA ASP A 22 14.21 -2.93 0.90
C ASP A 22 13.17 -2.06 1.62
N ALA A 23 11.94 -2.53 1.72
CA ALA A 23 10.90 -1.76 2.40
C ALA A 23 11.26 -1.52 3.86
N ILE A 24 11.85 -2.52 4.51
CA ILE A 24 12.26 -2.35 5.90
C ILE A 24 13.28 -1.21 6.04
N THR A 25 14.18 -1.06 5.08
CA THR A 25 15.14 0.05 5.14
C THR A 25 14.49 1.41 4.95
N MET A 26 13.29 1.44 4.39
CA MET A 26 12.58 2.70 4.15
C MET A 26 11.67 3.11 5.28
N ARG A 27 11.47 2.25 6.28
CA ARG A 27 10.39 2.44 7.25
C ARG A 27 10.48 3.75 8.01
N ASP A 28 11.69 4.19 8.34
CA ASP A 28 11.86 5.38 9.16
C ASP A 28 12.11 6.66 8.35
N ARG A 29 12.04 6.57 7.03
CA ARG A 29 12.29 7.74 6.21
C ARG A 29 11.07 8.67 6.21
N ASP A 30 11.32 9.97 6.37
CA ASP A 30 10.24 10.96 6.38
C ASP A 30 9.62 11.16 5.00
N ASP A 31 10.34 10.80 3.94
CA ASP A 31 9.84 11.00 2.58
C ASP A 31 9.14 9.78 2.01
N VAL A 32 8.85 8.78 2.84
CA VAL A 32 8.14 7.59 2.42
C VAL A 32 6.88 7.42 3.28
N THR A 33 5.75 7.22 2.62
CA THR A 33 4.48 6.95 3.29
C THR A 33 4.07 5.52 2.95
N PHE A 34 3.87 4.71 3.98
CA PHE A 34 3.34 3.35 3.78
C PHE A 34 1.83 3.39 3.89
N LEU A 35 1.15 2.71 2.97
CA LEU A 35 -0.31 2.65 2.93
C LEU A 35 -0.77 1.21 2.95
N ASP A 36 -1.48 0.86 3.99
CA ASP A 36 -2.06 -0.46 4.17
C ASP A 36 -3.44 -0.45 3.52
N ILE A 37 -3.62 -1.24 2.46
CA ILE A 37 -4.88 -1.22 1.71
C ILE A 37 -5.78 -2.40 2.06
N ARG A 38 -5.44 -3.14 3.12
CA ARG A 38 -6.20 -4.33 3.50
C ARG A 38 -7.50 -3.95 4.20
N ASP A 39 -8.36 -4.93 4.39
CA ASP A 39 -9.55 -4.80 5.21
C ASP A 39 -9.13 -4.53 6.66
N ILE A 40 -9.89 -3.68 7.36
CA ILE A 40 -9.52 -3.30 8.73
C ILE A 40 -9.42 -4.52 9.65
N ARG A 41 -10.20 -5.56 9.38
CA ARG A 41 -10.15 -6.76 10.22
C ARG A 41 -8.80 -7.47 10.13
N GLU A 42 -8.11 -7.33 8.99
CA GLU A 42 -6.77 -7.90 8.86
C GLU A 42 -5.77 -7.15 9.74
N LEU A 43 -5.94 -5.83 9.86
CA LEU A 43 -5.08 -5.07 10.77
C LEU A 43 -5.33 -5.48 12.22
N TRP A 44 -6.59 -5.64 12.60
CA TRP A 44 -6.89 -6.08 13.96
C TRP A 44 -6.28 -7.44 14.27
N ARG A 45 -6.31 -8.35 13.30
CA ARG A 45 -5.84 -9.71 13.50
C ARG A 45 -4.32 -9.82 13.46
N ASP A 46 -3.69 -9.12 12.53
CA ASP A 46 -2.27 -9.35 12.22
C ASP A 46 -1.37 -8.16 12.50
N GLY A 47 -1.93 -7.00 12.82
CA GLY A 47 -1.13 -5.80 12.98
C GLY A 47 -0.84 -5.13 11.65
N LYS A 48 0.06 -4.16 11.69
CA LYS A 48 0.42 -3.38 10.51
C LYS A 48 1.89 -2.97 10.57
N ILE A 49 2.41 -2.47 9.46
CA ILE A 49 3.72 -1.83 9.47
C ILE A 49 3.61 -0.56 10.33
N PRO A 50 4.52 -0.37 11.30
CA PRO A 50 4.40 0.80 12.18
C PRO A 50 4.37 2.10 11.38
N GLY A 51 3.43 2.98 11.74
CA GLY A 51 3.27 4.26 11.09
C GLY A 51 2.51 4.25 9.79
N ALA A 52 2.12 3.08 9.29
CA ALA A 52 1.38 3.02 8.03
C ALA A 52 0.01 3.65 8.17
N GLN A 53 -0.40 4.37 7.13
CA GLN A 53 -1.76 4.88 7.03
C GLN A 53 -2.66 3.75 6.52
N HIS A 54 -3.88 3.69 7.02
CA HIS A 54 -4.84 2.70 6.52
C HIS A 54 -5.74 3.35 5.47
N ALA A 55 -5.67 2.85 4.26
CA ALA A 55 -6.50 3.34 3.15
C ALA A 55 -7.11 2.12 2.48
N PRO A 56 -8.26 1.65 2.96
CA PRO A 56 -8.84 0.41 2.43
C PRO A 56 -9.04 0.51 0.93
N ARG A 57 -8.80 -0.61 0.25
CA ARG A 57 -8.76 -0.62 -1.21
C ARG A 57 -9.97 0.05 -1.83
N GLY A 58 -11.15 -0.16 -1.25
CA GLY A 58 -12.38 0.37 -1.83
C GLY A 58 -12.50 1.88 -1.78
N MET A 59 -11.73 2.56 -0.94
CA MET A 59 -11.82 4.01 -0.82
C MET A 59 -10.60 4.73 -1.38
N LEU A 60 -9.61 3.99 -1.86
CA LEU A 60 -8.32 4.58 -2.16
C LEU A 60 -8.40 5.70 -3.19
N GLU A 61 -9.07 5.45 -4.32
CA GLU A 61 -9.18 6.47 -5.37
C GLU A 61 -9.95 7.70 -4.88
N PHE A 62 -10.97 7.47 -4.05
CA PHE A 62 -11.78 8.57 -3.54
C PHE A 62 -11.01 9.43 -2.55
N TRP A 63 -10.10 8.82 -1.79
CA TRP A 63 -9.36 9.55 -0.77
C TRP A 63 -8.16 10.31 -1.31
N VAL A 64 -7.63 9.88 -2.48
CA VAL A 64 -6.43 10.53 -3.01
C VAL A 64 -6.76 11.71 -3.94
N ASP A 65 -7.96 11.77 -4.47
CA ASP A 65 -8.34 12.76 -5.47
C ASP A 65 -8.83 14.04 -4.81
N PRO A 66 -8.11 15.17 -4.98
CA PRO A 66 -8.55 16.42 -4.36
C PRO A 66 -9.91 16.91 -4.83
N HIS A 67 -10.40 16.42 -5.97
CA HIS A 67 -11.72 16.81 -6.49
C HIS A 67 -12.82 15.88 -6.02
N SER A 68 -12.49 14.84 -5.27
CA SER A 68 -13.48 13.93 -4.72
C SER A 68 -14.07 14.51 -3.44
N PRO A 69 -15.36 14.29 -3.15
CA PRO A 69 -15.93 14.74 -1.87
C PRO A 69 -15.35 14.00 -0.67
N TYR A 70 -14.60 12.92 -0.89
CA TYR A 70 -14.03 12.13 0.20
C TYR A 70 -12.52 12.32 0.35
N TYR A 71 -11.97 13.33 -0.28
CA TYR A 71 -10.54 13.59 -0.26
C TYR A 71 -9.98 13.67 1.17
N LYS A 72 -8.84 13.01 1.39
CA LYS A 72 -8.12 13.07 2.68
C LYS A 72 -6.79 13.75 2.45
N ASP A 73 -6.72 15.03 2.79
CA ASP A 73 -5.64 15.89 2.33
C ASP A 73 -4.29 15.61 3.00
N ARG A 74 -4.26 14.88 4.10
CA ARG A 74 -2.99 14.63 4.79
C ARG A 74 -2.44 13.23 4.56
N MET A 75 -3.21 12.37 3.90
CA MET A 75 -2.79 10.98 3.73
C MET A 75 -1.73 10.82 2.64
N PHE A 76 -1.70 11.73 1.69
CA PHE A 76 -0.82 11.62 0.51
C PHE A 76 0.06 12.86 0.39
N PRO A 77 1.06 13.03 1.28
CA PRO A 77 1.90 14.24 1.22
C PRO A 77 2.62 14.38 -0.10
N GLU A 78 2.54 15.57 -0.67
CA GLU A 78 3.19 15.86 -1.94
C GLU A 78 4.70 15.64 -1.82
N GLY A 79 5.27 14.98 -2.82
CA GLY A 79 6.70 14.73 -2.84
C GLY A 79 7.13 13.43 -2.22
N ASN A 80 6.23 12.76 -1.50
CA ASN A 80 6.59 11.49 -0.88
C ASN A 80 6.52 10.34 -1.86
N LYS A 81 7.26 9.29 -1.55
CA LYS A 81 7.08 7.99 -2.17
C LYS A 81 5.96 7.28 -1.44
N PHE A 82 5.04 6.66 -2.18
CA PHE A 82 3.91 5.94 -1.60
C PHE A 82 4.11 4.45 -1.81
N VAL A 83 4.23 3.71 -0.70
CA VAL A 83 4.47 2.27 -0.74
C VAL A 83 3.22 1.56 -0.23
N PHE A 84 2.51 0.91 -1.14
CA PHE A 84 1.28 0.16 -0.83
C PHE A 84 1.62 -1.27 -0.45
N TYR A 85 0.85 -1.82 0.47
CA TYR A 85 1.07 -3.22 0.77
C TYR A 85 -0.20 -3.91 1.20
N UNK A 86 -1.08 -5.77 0.43
CA UNK A 86 -1.61 -6.61 0.56
C UNK A 86 -1.09 -7.44 1.46
N ALA A 87 -1.80 -8.19 1.61
CA ALA A 87 -1.40 -9.33 2.43
C ALA A 87 -0.37 -10.19 1.73
N GLY A 88 -0.62 -10.48 0.49
CA GLY A 88 0.32 -11.25 -0.32
C GLY A 88 0.82 -10.54 -1.57
N GLY A 89 0.42 -9.30 -1.77
CA GLY A 89 0.93 -8.49 -2.85
C GLY A 89 -0.02 -8.29 -4.02
N GLY A 90 -1.13 -9.02 -4.08
CA GLY A 90 -2.03 -8.90 -5.23
C GLY A 90 -2.84 -7.62 -5.19
N ARG A 91 -3.52 -7.37 -4.08
CA ARG A 91 -4.34 -6.17 -3.97
C ARG A 91 -3.49 -4.91 -4.05
N SER A 92 -2.29 -4.95 -3.49
CA SER A 92 -1.44 -3.75 -3.53
C SER A 92 -0.88 -3.48 -4.92
N ALA A 93 -0.65 -4.53 -5.71
CA ALA A 93 -0.27 -4.32 -7.11
C ALA A 93 -1.36 -3.57 -7.85
N LEU A 94 -2.61 -4.00 -7.69
CA LEU A 94 -3.73 -3.35 -8.35
C LEU A 94 -3.93 -1.93 -7.82
N ALA A 95 -3.75 -1.74 -6.52
CA ALA A 95 -3.90 -0.41 -5.92
C ALA A 95 -2.85 0.56 -6.44
N ALA A 96 -1.60 0.14 -6.47
CA ALA A 96 -0.52 1.00 -6.95
C ALA A 96 -0.74 1.36 -8.41
N LYS A 97 -1.14 0.38 -9.22
CA LYS A 97 -1.39 0.67 -10.64
C LYS A 97 -2.54 1.66 -10.79
N ALA A 98 -3.62 1.48 -10.02
CA ALA A 98 -4.75 2.40 -10.14
C ALA A 98 -4.33 3.83 -9.85
N LEU A 99 -3.52 4.05 -8.81
CA LEU A 99 -3.09 5.40 -8.49
C LEU A 99 -2.09 5.94 -9.50
N GLN A 100 -1.19 5.09 -9.99
CA GLN A 100 -0.28 5.52 -11.04
C GLN A 100 -1.05 5.93 -12.30
N ASP A 101 -2.07 5.18 -12.65
CA ASP A 101 -2.92 5.52 -13.80
C ASP A 101 -3.67 6.84 -13.58
N MET A 102 -3.97 7.20 -12.34
CA MET A 102 -4.57 8.49 -12.03
C MET A 102 -3.58 9.64 -12.12
N GLY A 103 -2.28 9.34 -12.20
CA GLY A 103 -1.25 10.35 -12.26
C GLY A 103 -0.55 10.63 -10.94
N VAL A 104 -0.79 9.82 -9.92
CA VAL A 104 -0.07 9.97 -8.65
C VAL A 104 1.38 9.55 -8.87
N PRO A 105 2.34 10.43 -8.59
CA PRO A 105 3.74 10.08 -8.86
C PRO A 105 4.33 9.24 -7.75
N ASN A 106 5.37 8.50 -8.09
CA ASN A 106 6.27 7.84 -7.15
C ASN A 106 5.56 6.76 -6.32
N VAL A 107 4.74 5.94 -6.98
CA VAL A 107 4.07 4.83 -6.30
C VAL A 107 4.87 3.54 -6.45
N ALA A 108 4.78 2.71 -5.44
CA ALA A 108 5.43 1.40 -5.43
C ALA A 108 4.60 0.48 -4.53
N HIS A 109 4.91 -0.81 -4.56
CA HIS A 109 4.28 -1.70 -3.59
C HIS A 109 5.26 -2.79 -3.18
N ILE A 110 4.99 -3.38 -2.02
CA ILE A 110 5.79 -4.50 -1.53
C ILE A 110 5.29 -5.76 -2.21
N GLY A 111 6.13 -6.34 -3.07
CA GLY A 111 5.68 -7.43 -3.93
C GLY A 111 5.21 -8.67 -3.20
N THR A 112 5.75 -8.93 -2.01
CA THR A 112 5.34 -10.07 -1.20
C THR A 112 4.34 -9.70 -0.11
N GLY A 113 3.93 -8.44 -0.04
CA GLY A 113 2.90 -7.99 0.87
C GLY A 113 3.31 -8.02 2.32
N PHE A 114 2.31 -7.96 3.19
CA PHE A 114 2.56 -7.98 4.62
C PHE A 114 3.18 -9.31 5.06
N LYS A 115 2.81 -10.41 4.39
CA LYS A 115 3.41 -11.70 4.70
C LYS A 115 4.93 -11.65 4.52
N GLY A 116 5.39 -11.06 3.41
CA GLY A 116 6.82 -10.92 3.19
C GLY A 116 7.49 -10.03 4.21
N TRP A 117 6.82 -8.94 4.61
CA TRP A 117 7.33 -8.07 5.66
C TRP A 117 7.57 -8.85 6.96
N LYS A 118 6.59 -9.66 7.35
CA LYS A 118 6.72 -10.47 8.57
C LYS A 118 7.84 -11.50 8.44
N GLU A 119 7.91 -12.16 7.29
CA GLU A 119 8.94 -13.18 7.09
C GLU A 119 10.34 -12.58 7.10
N ALA A 120 10.47 -11.34 6.66
CA ALA A 120 11.74 -10.62 6.71
C ALA A 120 12.00 -9.98 8.08
N GLU A 121 11.12 -10.24 9.03
CA GLU A 121 11.25 -9.78 10.42
C GLU A 121 11.15 -8.27 10.58
N GLY A 122 10.36 -7.63 9.73
CA GLY A 122 10.04 -6.23 9.93
C GLY A 122 9.21 -6.03 11.19
N ASP A 123 9.30 -4.84 11.78
CA ASP A 123 8.52 -4.51 12.97
C ASP A 123 7.04 -4.53 12.67
N ILE A 124 6.24 -4.88 13.67
CA ILE A 124 4.78 -4.91 13.53
C ILE A 124 4.17 -4.13 14.68
N GLU A 125 3.24 -3.25 14.34
CA GLU A 125 2.48 -2.47 15.31
C GLU A 125 1.12 -3.14 15.51
N GLU A 126 0.78 -3.41 16.77
CA GLU A 126 -0.51 -3.99 17.09
C GLU A 126 -1.61 -2.97 16.85
N VAL A 127 -2.73 -3.41 16.29
CA VAL A 127 -3.89 -2.55 16.03
C VAL A 127 -5.07 -3.09 16.83
N VAL A 128 -5.59 -2.26 17.71
CA VAL A 128 -6.65 -2.67 18.61
C VAL A 128 -8.00 -2.22 18.05
N LYS A 129 -8.93 -3.15 17.99
CA LYS A 129 -10.31 -2.83 17.58
C LYS A 129 -10.95 -1.94 18.60
N LYS A 130 -11.54 -0.82 18.14
CA LYS A 130 -12.22 0.14 19.03
C LYS A 130 -13.72 -0.06 19.08
#